data_ccde7dd24ab98cadd61a3755fc3e83d2
#
_entry.id   ccde7dd24ab98cadd61a3755fc3e83d2
#
_cell.length_a   1.000
_cell.length_b   1.000
_cell.length_c   1.000
_cell.angle_alpha   90.00
_cell.angle_beta   90.00
_cell.angle_gamma   90.00
#
_symmetry.space_group_name_H-M   'P 1'
#
loop_
_entity.id
_entity.type
_entity.pdbx_description
1 polymer ?
#
loop_
_entity_poly.entity_id
_entity_poly.type
_entity_poly.pdbx_seq_one_letter_code
_entity_poly.pdbx_strand_id
1 'polypeptide(L)'
;MALREDDGRAYLVNRVPGEVKIKGLGRFDPITLLNGYSIGDRIRVGHKSLTIVDASLPEARRNMNRRAQTIGIKDSGFLISWMGIGVGSRVLEGGHGSAGLAMNLANVMGSRGTLISVENRPEHAEVGRSNMERMSEFSSEFPDWHLLEMDLAESASKIKEICGELDAIIIDIAEPWTVVNNLADTLKVGGRLACYCPTTVQLEKSWNA
;
A
#
# COMPACT_ATOMS: atom_id res chain seq x y z
N MET A 1 13.14 10.62 -1.40
CA MET A 1 13.97 10.54 -0.18
C MET A 1 13.17 10.85 1.07
N ALA A 2 13.75 10.60 2.26
CA ALA A 2 13.13 11.00 3.52
C ALA A 2 14.12 11.73 4.42
N LEU A 3 13.60 12.60 5.29
CA LEU A 3 14.33 13.25 6.38
C LEU A 3 13.93 12.57 7.67
N ARG A 4 14.89 11.99 8.41
CA ARG A 4 14.62 11.17 9.60
C ARG A 4 15.23 11.76 10.86
N GLU A 5 14.42 11.92 11.91
CA GLU A 5 14.84 12.26 13.26
C GLU A 5 15.51 11.05 13.96
N ASP A 6 16.30 11.28 15.00
CA ASP A 6 16.98 10.22 15.75
C ASP A 6 16.00 9.29 16.50
N ASP A 7 14.78 9.76 16.80
CA ASP A 7 13.69 8.95 17.37
C ASP A 7 12.98 8.06 16.33
N GLY A 8 13.42 8.10 15.07
CA GLY A 8 12.87 7.32 13.96
C GLY A 8 11.68 7.96 13.26
N ARG A 9 11.23 9.16 13.66
CA ARG A 9 10.22 9.92 12.91
C ARG A 9 10.80 10.32 11.58
N ALA A 10 10.05 10.10 10.50
CA ALA A 10 10.50 10.38 9.14
C ALA A 10 9.50 11.25 8.39
N TYR A 11 9.99 12.01 7.43
CA TYR A 11 9.22 12.91 6.57
C TYR A 11 9.61 12.64 5.13
N LEU A 12 8.63 12.24 4.30
CA LEU A 12 8.86 12.08 2.87
C LEU A 12 9.04 13.46 2.22
N VAL A 13 10.07 13.58 1.40
CA VAL A 13 10.42 14.83 0.71
C VAL A 13 10.73 14.52 -0.74
N ASN A 14 9.97 15.11 -1.65
CA ASN A 14 10.25 15.05 -3.07
C ASN A 14 11.13 16.23 -3.47
N ARG A 15 12.16 15.99 -4.30
CA ARG A 15 12.98 17.07 -4.87
C ARG A 15 12.27 17.73 -6.04
N VAL A 16 11.23 18.50 -5.71
CA VAL A 16 10.49 19.30 -6.71
C VAL A 16 10.79 20.80 -6.51
N PRO A 17 10.81 21.59 -7.58
CA PRO A 17 10.98 23.04 -7.46
C PRO A 17 9.81 23.68 -6.73
N GLY A 18 10.11 24.71 -5.94
CA GLY A 18 9.13 25.52 -5.24
C GLY A 18 8.91 25.14 -3.80
N GLU A 19 8.14 25.97 -3.09
CA GLU A 19 7.89 25.82 -1.67
C GLU A 19 6.89 24.70 -1.39
N VAL A 20 7.29 23.73 -0.56
CA VAL A 20 6.42 22.66 -0.05
C VAL A 20 6.15 22.88 1.44
N LYS A 21 4.96 22.47 1.89
CA LYS A 21 4.59 22.46 3.31
C LYS A 21 4.56 21.01 3.80
N ILE A 22 5.47 20.66 4.68
CA ILE A 22 5.51 19.34 5.33
C ILE A 22 5.08 19.49 6.80
N LYS A 23 4.05 18.72 7.18
CA LYS A 23 3.57 18.73 8.57
C LYS A 23 4.70 18.32 9.52
N GLY A 24 5.01 19.20 10.47
CA GLY A 24 6.07 18.98 11.45
C GLY A 24 7.47 19.48 11.04
N LEU A 25 7.67 19.91 9.78
CA LEU A 25 8.90 20.57 9.32
C LEU A 25 8.69 22.03 8.90
N GLY A 26 7.42 22.43 8.60
CA GLY A 26 7.14 23.79 8.12
C GLY A 26 7.14 23.86 6.59
N ARG A 27 7.46 25.08 6.07
CA ARG A 27 7.56 25.39 4.65
C ARG A 27 9.01 25.58 4.25
N PHE A 28 9.42 25.01 3.14
CA PHE A 28 10.76 25.15 2.56
C PHE A 28 10.76 24.72 1.10
N ASP A 29 11.74 25.15 0.34
CA ASP A 29 12.04 24.64 -1.00
C ASP A 29 12.99 23.45 -0.88
N PRO A 30 12.57 22.24 -1.28
CA PRO A 30 13.39 21.03 -1.14
C PRO A 30 14.68 21.08 -1.94
N ILE A 31 14.68 21.71 -3.11
CA ILE A 31 15.89 21.83 -3.94
C ILE A 31 16.92 22.71 -3.24
N THR A 32 16.49 23.87 -2.73
CA THR A 32 17.38 24.79 -2.02
C THR A 32 17.87 24.18 -0.71
N LEU A 33 16.98 23.55 0.06
CA LEU A 33 17.33 22.94 1.37
C LEU A 33 18.33 21.80 1.21
N LEU A 34 18.19 20.98 0.17
CA LEU A 34 18.97 19.76 -0.03
C LEU A 34 20.15 19.96 -1.00
N ASN A 35 20.43 21.21 -1.39
CA ASN A 35 21.54 21.53 -2.28
C ASN A 35 22.87 21.23 -1.60
N GLY A 36 23.72 20.46 -2.27
CA GLY A 36 25.02 20.06 -1.76
C GLY A 36 25.01 18.94 -0.69
N TYR A 37 23.84 18.41 -0.33
CA TYR A 37 23.72 17.30 0.60
C TYR A 37 23.46 15.98 -0.11
N SER A 38 24.01 14.91 0.48
CA SER A 38 23.86 13.52 0.04
C SER A 38 23.12 12.67 1.07
N ILE A 39 22.75 11.46 0.68
CA ILE A 39 22.21 10.46 1.60
C ILE A 39 23.25 10.15 2.69
N GLY A 40 22.81 10.11 3.94
CA GLY A 40 23.66 9.98 5.12
C GLY A 40 24.02 11.31 5.80
N ASP A 41 23.92 12.44 5.09
CA ASP A 41 24.22 13.74 5.67
C ASP A 41 23.15 14.17 6.69
N ARG A 42 23.59 14.99 7.64
CA ARG A 42 22.71 15.63 8.63
C ARG A 42 22.44 17.07 8.24
N ILE A 43 21.17 17.44 8.29
CA ILE A 43 20.72 18.82 8.03
C ILE A 43 19.88 19.35 9.18
N ARG A 44 19.76 20.68 9.26
CA ARG A 44 18.86 21.35 10.21
C ARG A 44 17.68 21.97 9.47
N VAL A 45 16.47 21.65 9.94
CA VAL A 45 15.23 22.28 9.48
C VAL A 45 14.54 22.88 10.70
N GLY A 46 14.58 24.19 10.83
CA GLY A 46 14.17 24.88 12.05
C GLY A 46 15.03 24.42 13.25
N HIS A 47 14.37 23.91 14.28
CA HIS A 47 15.04 23.39 15.49
C HIS A 47 15.38 21.89 15.42
N LYS A 48 15.00 21.20 14.35
CA LYS A 48 15.20 19.76 14.19
C LYS A 48 16.51 19.43 13.48
N SER A 49 17.21 18.41 13.98
CA SER A 49 18.33 17.78 13.30
C SER A 49 17.85 16.49 12.64
N LEU A 50 18.10 16.35 11.35
CA LEU A 50 17.54 15.27 10.52
C LEU A 50 18.64 14.64 9.70
N THR A 51 18.59 13.33 9.52
CA THR A 51 19.46 12.60 8.59
C THR A 51 18.71 12.37 7.27
N ILE A 52 19.38 12.64 6.16
CA ILE A 52 18.85 12.34 4.82
C ILE A 52 18.98 10.84 4.58
N VAL A 53 17.88 10.16 4.26
CA VAL A 53 17.86 8.72 3.98
C VAL A 53 17.08 8.43 2.70
N ASP A 54 17.36 7.29 2.08
CA ASP A 54 16.49 6.79 1.03
C ASP A 54 15.10 6.52 1.60
N ALA A 55 14.08 6.93 0.85
CA ALA A 55 12.71 6.58 1.20
C ALA A 55 12.46 5.10 0.90
N SER A 56 11.83 4.42 1.83
CA SER A 56 11.49 3.00 1.73
C SER A 56 10.10 2.74 2.32
N LEU A 57 9.66 1.50 2.31
CA LEU A 57 8.35 1.12 2.84
C LEU A 57 8.11 1.61 4.29
N PRO A 58 9.05 1.51 5.25
CA PRO A 58 8.85 2.04 6.60
C PRO A 58 8.55 3.55 6.62
N GLU A 59 9.25 4.35 5.81
CA GLU A 59 9.03 5.79 5.71
C GLU A 59 7.68 6.09 5.06
N ALA A 60 7.31 5.38 4.01
CA ALA A 60 5.99 5.50 3.36
C ALA A 60 4.86 5.20 4.34
N ARG A 61 4.93 4.09 5.07
CA ARG A 61 3.90 3.69 6.03
C ARG A 61 3.77 4.65 7.22
N ARG A 62 4.87 5.24 7.68
CA ARG A 62 4.83 6.26 8.76
C ARG A 62 4.21 7.58 8.30
N ASN A 63 4.33 7.90 7.02
CA ASN A 63 3.82 9.13 6.42
C ASN A 63 2.48 8.96 5.69
N MET A 64 1.89 7.77 5.71
CA MET A 64 0.61 7.54 5.05
C MET A 64 -0.52 8.37 5.68
N ASN A 65 -1.36 8.93 4.86
CA ASN A 65 -2.63 9.48 5.29
C ASN A 65 -3.56 8.33 5.69
N ARG A 66 -4.31 8.50 6.79
CA ARG A 66 -5.22 7.45 7.27
C ARG A 66 -6.64 7.96 7.37
N ARG A 67 -7.54 7.23 6.74
CA ARG A 67 -8.98 7.39 6.88
C ARG A 67 -9.63 6.08 7.37
N ALA A 68 -9.12 4.94 6.90
CA ALA A 68 -9.48 3.60 7.39
C ALA A 68 -8.41 3.04 8.32
N GLN A 69 -8.80 2.09 9.16
CA GLN A 69 -7.86 1.21 9.84
C GLN A 69 -7.18 0.33 8.80
N THR A 70 -5.91 0.01 9.01
CA THR A 70 -5.11 -0.76 8.06
C THR A 70 -4.59 -2.03 8.72
N ILE A 71 -4.48 -3.10 7.94
CA ILE A 71 -3.77 -4.31 8.37
C ILE A 71 -2.36 -3.94 8.83
N GLY A 72 -1.99 -4.41 10.00
CA GLY A 72 -0.68 -4.15 10.63
C GLY A 72 0.48 -4.78 9.86
N ILE A 73 1.71 -4.29 10.09
CA ILE A 73 2.92 -4.81 9.41
C ILE A 73 3.11 -6.31 9.71
N LYS A 74 2.85 -6.75 10.93
CA LYS A 74 2.94 -8.15 11.35
C LYS A 74 2.02 -9.03 10.51
N ASP A 75 0.76 -8.65 10.41
CA ASP A 75 -0.25 -9.44 9.70
C ASP A 75 -0.04 -9.37 8.18
N SER A 76 0.35 -8.21 7.64
CA SER A 76 0.74 -8.09 6.24
C SER A 76 1.92 -9.00 5.89
N GLY A 77 2.97 -9.04 6.72
CA GLY A 77 4.12 -9.92 6.52
C GLY A 77 3.75 -11.40 6.59
N PHE A 78 2.87 -11.77 7.52
CA PHE A 78 2.33 -13.12 7.62
C PHE A 78 1.55 -13.51 6.36
N LEU A 79 0.61 -12.68 5.90
CA LEU A 79 -0.17 -12.91 4.69
C LEU A 79 0.74 -13.09 3.46
N ILE A 80 1.69 -12.19 3.26
CA ILE A 80 2.64 -12.26 2.15
C ILE A 80 3.40 -13.59 2.16
N SER A 81 3.95 -13.97 3.30
CA SER A 81 4.74 -15.20 3.44
C SER A 81 3.87 -16.44 3.29
N TRP A 82 2.73 -16.50 3.99
CA TRP A 82 1.83 -17.66 3.97
C TRP A 82 1.21 -17.91 2.60
N MET A 83 0.88 -16.84 1.87
CA MET A 83 0.28 -16.94 0.55
C MET A 83 1.32 -17.08 -0.57
N GLY A 84 2.60 -17.00 -0.26
CA GLY A 84 3.68 -17.11 -1.24
C GLY A 84 3.74 -15.95 -2.23
N ILE A 85 3.33 -14.75 -1.78
CA ILE A 85 3.35 -13.56 -2.63
C ILE A 85 4.79 -13.05 -2.76
N GLY A 86 5.21 -12.78 -3.99
CA GLY A 86 6.55 -12.31 -4.30
C GLY A 86 6.64 -11.64 -5.66
N VAL A 87 7.86 -11.53 -6.18
CA VAL A 87 8.13 -10.85 -7.45
C VAL A 87 7.35 -11.50 -8.60
N GLY A 88 6.57 -10.69 -9.31
CA GLY A 88 5.77 -11.12 -10.45
C GLY A 88 4.42 -11.74 -10.09
N SER A 89 4.02 -11.75 -8.83
CA SER A 89 2.68 -12.23 -8.43
C SER A 89 1.58 -11.32 -8.96
N ARG A 90 0.42 -11.89 -9.22
CA ARG A 90 -0.84 -11.20 -9.57
C ARG A 90 -1.78 -11.30 -8.38
N VAL A 91 -2.04 -10.19 -7.72
CA VAL A 91 -2.73 -10.15 -6.43
C VAL A 91 -3.94 -9.23 -6.48
N LEU A 92 -5.05 -9.69 -5.93
CA LEU A 92 -6.22 -8.86 -5.62
C LEU A 92 -6.25 -8.51 -4.14
N GLU A 93 -6.41 -7.23 -3.84
CA GLU A 93 -6.75 -6.70 -2.53
C GLU A 93 -8.20 -6.17 -2.57
N GLY A 94 -9.09 -6.78 -1.83
CA GLY A 94 -10.46 -6.30 -1.62
C GLY A 94 -10.56 -5.51 -0.33
N GLY A 95 -10.95 -4.24 -0.40
CA GLY A 95 -10.94 -3.30 0.72
C GLY A 95 -9.63 -2.54 0.83
N HIS A 96 -9.33 -1.69 -0.18
CA HIS A 96 -8.09 -0.92 -0.27
C HIS A 96 -7.87 0.06 0.89
N GLY A 97 -8.95 0.74 1.32
CA GLY A 97 -8.92 1.65 2.44
C GLY A 97 -7.86 2.76 2.30
N SER A 98 -6.91 2.77 3.23
CA SER A 98 -5.78 3.71 3.22
C SER A 98 -4.50 3.11 2.61
N ALA A 99 -4.58 2.03 1.86
CA ALA A 99 -3.47 1.34 1.19
C ALA A 99 -2.42 0.69 2.12
N GLY A 100 -2.76 0.41 3.36
CA GLY A 100 -1.79 -0.15 4.31
C GLY A 100 -1.25 -1.51 3.89
N LEU A 101 -2.10 -2.42 3.42
CA LEU A 101 -1.70 -3.71 2.86
C LEU A 101 -1.08 -3.53 1.47
N ALA A 102 -1.72 -2.74 0.59
CA ALA A 102 -1.24 -2.49 -0.77
C ALA A 102 0.22 -2.06 -0.84
N MET A 103 0.65 -1.17 0.06
CA MET A 103 2.05 -0.75 0.14
C MET A 103 3.01 -1.91 0.44
N ASN A 104 2.62 -2.86 1.32
CA ASN A 104 3.45 -4.04 1.60
C ASN A 104 3.49 -4.99 0.42
N LEU A 105 2.34 -5.19 -0.25
CA LEU A 105 2.23 -6.01 -1.46
C LEU A 105 3.10 -5.41 -2.58
N ALA A 106 2.94 -4.12 -2.87
CA ALA A 106 3.72 -3.45 -3.90
C ALA A 106 5.23 -3.56 -3.67
N ASN A 107 5.67 -3.44 -2.41
CA ASN A 107 7.09 -3.53 -2.06
C ASN A 107 7.73 -4.91 -2.35
N VAL A 108 6.95 -5.99 -2.31
CA VAL A 108 7.47 -7.36 -2.53
C VAL A 108 7.21 -7.89 -3.92
N MET A 109 6.21 -7.34 -4.63
CA MET A 109 5.82 -7.82 -5.95
C MET A 109 6.72 -7.33 -7.08
N GLY A 110 7.31 -6.15 -6.89
CA GLY A 110 8.19 -5.52 -7.88
C GLY A 110 7.49 -5.22 -9.21
N SER A 111 8.24 -4.66 -10.15
CA SER A 111 7.74 -4.17 -11.46
C SER A 111 7.16 -5.25 -12.39
N ARG A 112 7.38 -6.54 -12.09
CA ARG A 112 6.79 -7.65 -12.83
C ARG A 112 5.45 -8.12 -12.25
N GLY A 113 5.05 -7.60 -11.08
CA GLY A 113 3.79 -7.93 -10.41
C GLY A 113 2.62 -7.11 -10.93
N THR A 114 1.41 -7.65 -10.78
CA THR A 114 0.16 -6.90 -11.00
C THR A 114 -0.64 -6.89 -9.70
N LEU A 115 -0.89 -5.70 -9.18
CA LEU A 115 -1.70 -5.48 -7.99
C LEU A 115 -3.01 -4.81 -8.36
N ILE A 116 -4.12 -5.49 -8.09
CA ILE A 116 -5.46 -4.92 -8.24
C ILE A 116 -6.01 -4.64 -6.85
N SER A 117 -6.36 -3.39 -6.57
CA SER A 117 -7.01 -2.97 -5.34
C SER A 117 -8.44 -2.54 -5.65
N VAL A 118 -9.41 -2.98 -4.83
CA VAL A 118 -10.83 -2.62 -4.99
C VAL A 118 -11.31 -1.88 -3.74
N GLU A 119 -11.97 -0.74 -3.95
CA GLU A 119 -12.60 0.05 -2.88
C GLU A 119 -13.88 0.69 -3.40
N ASN A 120 -14.98 0.49 -2.71
CA ASN A 120 -16.28 1.03 -3.12
C ASN A 120 -16.59 2.42 -2.54
N ARG A 121 -15.80 2.91 -1.58
CA ARG A 121 -15.98 4.22 -0.94
C ARG A 121 -15.01 5.22 -1.55
N PRO A 122 -15.49 6.21 -2.34
CA PRO A 122 -14.61 7.14 -3.07
C PRO A 122 -13.61 7.89 -2.18
N GLU A 123 -14.06 8.30 -0.99
CA GLU A 123 -13.22 9.03 -0.05
C GLU A 123 -12.12 8.17 0.61
N HIS A 124 -12.26 6.85 0.62
CA HIS A 124 -11.21 5.90 1.02
C HIS A 124 -10.27 5.61 -0.14
N ALA A 125 -10.84 5.38 -1.33
CA ALA A 125 -10.08 5.17 -2.57
C ALA A 125 -9.11 6.33 -2.83
N GLU A 126 -9.55 7.57 -2.67
CA GLU A 126 -8.72 8.78 -2.86
C GLU A 126 -7.53 8.82 -1.89
N VAL A 127 -7.75 8.51 -0.60
CA VAL A 127 -6.67 8.46 0.39
C VAL A 127 -5.68 7.35 0.07
N GLY A 128 -6.18 6.17 -0.28
CA GLY A 128 -5.34 5.04 -0.67
C GLY A 128 -4.54 5.33 -1.94
N ARG A 129 -5.18 5.90 -2.97
CA ARG A 129 -4.55 6.36 -4.20
C ARG A 129 -3.37 7.30 -3.93
N SER A 130 -3.61 8.37 -3.15
CA SER A 130 -2.58 9.34 -2.80
C SER A 130 -1.39 8.70 -2.06
N ASN A 131 -1.62 7.69 -1.22
CA ASN A 131 -0.56 6.97 -0.52
C ASN A 131 0.26 6.09 -1.47
N MET A 132 -0.38 5.39 -2.40
CA MET A 132 0.29 4.54 -3.39
C MET A 132 1.08 5.36 -4.40
N GLU A 133 0.52 6.45 -4.91
CA GLU A 133 1.22 7.38 -5.81
C GLU A 133 2.49 7.93 -5.18
N ARG A 134 2.41 8.40 -3.92
CA ARG A 134 3.60 8.85 -3.20
C ARG A 134 4.64 7.74 -3.00
N MET A 135 4.22 6.49 -2.82
CA MET A 135 5.15 5.37 -2.73
C MET A 135 5.81 5.09 -4.08
N SER A 136 5.07 5.15 -5.18
CA SER A 136 5.61 4.91 -6.53
C SER A 136 6.71 5.89 -6.92
N GLU A 137 6.66 7.13 -6.42
CA GLU A 137 7.65 8.19 -6.73
C GLU A 137 9.09 7.85 -6.25
N PHE A 138 9.26 6.98 -5.26
CA PHE A 138 10.58 6.59 -4.76
C PHE A 138 10.87 5.09 -4.91
N SER A 139 9.92 4.30 -5.36
CA SER A 139 10.13 2.88 -5.63
C SER A 139 10.58 2.68 -7.08
N SER A 140 11.78 2.13 -7.27
CA SER A 140 12.30 1.77 -8.61
C SER A 140 11.61 0.54 -9.19
N GLU A 141 10.97 -0.28 -8.36
CA GLU A 141 10.37 -1.56 -8.70
C GLU A 141 8.90 -1.59 -8.25
N PHE A 142 8.09 -0.64 -8.77
CA PHE A 142 6.66 -0.58 -8.44
C PHE A 142 5.85 -1.48 -9.37
N PRO A 143 4.86 -2.26 -8.88
CA PRO A 143 4.04 -3.14 -9.70
C PRO A 143 3.12 -2.37 -10.64
N ASP A 144 2.59 -3.07 -11.64
CA ASP A 144 1.45 -2.61 -12.41
C ASP A 144 0.22 -2.58 -11.49
N TRP A 145 -0.12 -1.40 -10.99
CA TRP A 145 -1.15 -1.22 -9.97
C TRP A 145 -2.40 -0.59 -10.52
N HIS A 146 -3.54 -1.24 -10.28
CA HIS A 146 -4.86 -0.81 -10.68
C HIS A 146 -5.76 -0.61 -9.45
N LEU A 147 -6.36 0.58 -9.32
CA LEU A 147 -7.39 0.85 -8.31
C LEU A 147 -8.76 0.87 -8.99
N LEU A 148 -9.62 -0.06 -8.60
CA LEU A 148 -10.99 -0.16 -9.06
C LEU A 148 -11.94 0.41 -8.01
N GLU A 149 -12.59 1.53 -8.34
CA GLU A 149 -13.60 2.17 -7.48
C GLU A 149 -14.97 1.55 -7.78
N MET A 150 -15.23 0.38 -7.21
CA MET A 150 -16.45 -0.38 -7.47
C MET A 150 -16.76 -1.36 -6.33
N ASP A 151 -17.92 -2.01 -6.39
CA ASP A 151 -18.21 -3.13 -5.50
C ASP A 151 -17.34 -4.33 -5.82
N LEU A 152 -16.75 -4.93 -4.78
CA LEU A 152 -15.89 -6.10 -4.93
C LEU A 152 -16.65 -7.31 -5.52
N ALA A 153 -17.94 -7.44 -5.22
CA ALA A 153 -18.78 -8.50 -5.77
C ALA A 153 -18.92 -8.46 -7.30
N GLU A 154 -18.76 -7.27 -7.89
CA GLU A 154 -18.90 -7.04 -9.34
C GLU A 154 -17.56 -7.03 -10.08
N SER A 155 -16.44 -7.17 -9.38
CA SER A 155 -15.10 -6.93 -9.92
C SER A 155 -14.52 -8.07 -10.76
N ALA A 156 -15.06 -9.30 -10.67
CA ALA A 156 -14.47 -10.51 -11.24
C ALA A 156 -14.18 -10.41 -12.76
N SER A 157 -15.10 -9.84 -13.54
CA SER A 157 -14.91 -9.67 -15.00
C SER A 157 -13.77 -8.69 -15.30
N LYS A 158 -13.69 -7.59 -14.54
CA LYS A 158 -12.65 -6.57 -14.71
C LYS A 158 -11.27 -7.09 -14.30
N ILE A 159 -11.20 -7.89 -13.25
CA ILE A 159 -9.97 -8.57 -12.81
C ILE A 159 -9.44 -9.47 -13.92
N LYS A 160 -10.32 -10.32 -14.52
CA LYS A 160 -9.94 -11.21 -15.62
C LYS A 160 -9.46 -10.46 -16.87
N GLU A 161 -10.05 -9.29 -17.15
CA GLU A 161 -9.62 -8.41 -18.25
C GLU A 161 -8.20 -7.85 -18.02
N ILE A 162 -7.88 -7.46 -16.78
CA ILE A 162 -6.59 -6.82 -16.43
C ILE A 162 -5.46 -7.85 -16.43
N CYS A 163 -5.62 -8.98 -15.76
CA CYS A 163 -4.51 -9.91 -15.53
C CYS A 163 -4.81 -11.41 -15.76
N GLY A 164 -6.03 -11.75 -16.17
CA GLY A 164 -6.44 -13.16 -16.31
C GLY A 164 -6.67 -13.82 -14.95
N GLU A 165 -5.79 -14.74 -14.57
CA GLU A 165 -5.89 -15.45 -13.30
C GLU A 165 -4.95 -14.86 -12.24
N LEU A 166 -5.40 -14.90 -10.98
CA LEU A 166 -4.67 -14.40 -9.82
C LEU A 166 -3.89 -15.49 -9.11
N ASP A 167 -2.75 -15.13 -8.54
CA ASP A 167 -1.98 -15.99 -7.62
C ASP A 167 -2.56 -15.94 -6.20
N ALA A 168 -3.06 -14.77 -5.79
CA ALA A 168 -3.59 -14.59 -4.45
C ALA A 168 -4.71 -13.54 -4.40
N ILE A 169 -5.66 -13.75 -3.47
CA ILE A 169 -6.73 -12.81 -3.14
C ILE A 169 -6.70 -12.55 -1.63
N ILE A 170 -6.70 -11.30 -1.21
CA ILE A 170 -6.84 -10.90 0.19
C ILE A 170 -8.05 -10.00 0.33
N ILE A 171 -8.99 -10.38 1.21
CA ILE A 171 -10.27 -9.68 1.40
C ILE A 171 -10.29 -9.08 2.81
N ASP A 172 -10.34 -7.74 2.89
CA ASP A 172 -10.47 -6.96 4.13
C ASP A 172 -11.68 -6.02 4.04
N ILE A 173 -12.88 -6.62 4.04
CA ILE A 173 -14.16 -5.91 4.04
C ILE A 173 -15.03 -6.38 5.20
N ALA A 174 -16.14 -5.70 5.47
CA ALA A 174 -17.02 -6.03 6.59
C ALA A 174 -17.63 -7.44 6.50
N GLU A 175 -17.97 -7.88 5.29
CA GLU A 175 -18.66 -9.14 5.03
C GLU A 175 -17.95 -9.99 3.95
N PRO A 176 -16.71 -10.48 4.21
CA PRO A 176 -15.92 -11.16 3.18
C PRO A 176 -16.58 -12.42 2.63
N TRP A 177 -17.41 -13.12 3.42
CA TRP A 177 -18.12 -14.32 2.98
C TRP A 177 -19.08 -14.10 1.79
N THR A 178 -19.53 -12.87 1.56
CA THR A 178 -20.47 -12.54 0.46
C THR A 178 -19.82 -12.58 -0.92
N VAL A 179 -18.50 -12.49 -0.99
CA VAL A 179 -17.75 -12.35 -2.24
C VAL A 179 -16.80 -13.51 -2.55
N VAL A 180 -16.57 -14.41 -1.59
CA VAL A 180 -15.61 -15.53 -1.74
C VAL A 180 -15.88 -16.35 -2.98
N ASN A 181 -17.13 -16.81 -3.17
CA ASN A 181 -17.49 -17.66 -4.31
C ASN A 181 -17.34 -16.95 -5.67
N ASN A 182 -17.72 -15.67 -5.73
CA ASN A 182 -17.62 -14.88 -6.96
C ASN A 182 -16.16 -14.64 -7.39
N LEU A 183 -15.25 -14.54 -6.41
CA LEU A 183 -13.85 -14.28 -6.66
C LEU A 183 -13.01 -15.55 -6.84
N ALA A 184 -13.46 -16.68 -6.30
CA ALA A 184 -12.74 -17.96 -6.40
C ALA A 184 -12.42 -18.34 -7.86
N ASP A 185 -13.34 -18.06 -8.80
CA ASP A 185 -13.16 -18.32 -10.23
C ASP A 185 -12.12 -17.40 -10.92
N THR A 186 -11.58 -16.42 -10.21
CA THR A 186 -10.48 -15.58 -10.70
C THR A 186 -9.10 -16.09 -10.26
N LEU A 187 -9.04 -17.08 -9.36
CA LEU A 187 -7.81 -17.72 -8.93
C LEU A 187 -7.32 -18.76 -9.95
N LYS A 188 -6.02 -18.81 -10.15
CA LYS A 188 -5.38 -19.93 -10.83
C LYS A 188 -5.48 -21.20 -9.99
N VAL A 189 -5.29 -22.35 -10.62
CA VAL A 189 -5.15 -23.62 -9.90
C VAL A 189 -3.96 -23.53 -8.92
N GLY A 190 -4.21 -23.79 -7.63
CA GLY A 190 -3.22 -23.63 -6.56
C GLY A 190 -3.07 -22.21 -6.03
N GLY A 191 -3.85 -21.24 -6.53
CA GLY A 191 -3.95 -19.91 -5.96
C GLY A 191 -4.56 -19.92 -4.55
N ARG A 192 -4.39 -18.85 -3.80
CA ARG A 192 -4.80 -18.77 -2.40
C ARG A 192 -5.72 -17.57 -2.15
N LEU A 193 -6.75 -17.78 -1.31
CA LEU A 193 -7.64 -16.72 -0.84
C LEU A 193 -7.54 -16.60 0.67
N ALA A 194 -7.45 -15.38 1.17
CA ALA A 194 -7.48 -15.08 2.60
C ALA A 194 -8.53 -14.01 2.90
N CYS A 195 -9.34 -14.24 3.94
CA CYS A 195 -10.22 -13.24 4.53
C CYS A 195 -9.60 -12.72 5.83
N TYR A 196 -9.43 -11.42 5.94
CA TYR A 196 -9.01 -10.79 7.20
C TYR A 196 -10.24 -10.57 8.07
N CYS A 197 -10.36 -11.35 9.15
CA CYS A 197 -11.54 -11.41 10.00
C CYS A 197 -11.20 -10.98 11.43
N PRO A 198 -11.46 -9.71 11.81
CA PRO A 198 -11.20 -9.24 13.18
C PRO A 198 -12.11 -9.86 14.26
N THR A 199 -13.23 -10.48 13.88
CA THR A 199 -14.20 -11.06 14.81
C THR A 199 -14.44 -12.55 14.56
N THR A 200 -14.84 -13.29 15.59
CA THR A 200 -15.19 -14.71 15.48
C THR A 200 -16.39 -14.96 14.58
N VAL A 201 -17.35 -14.03 14.56
CA VAL A 201 -18.53 -14.13 13.67
C VAL A 201 -18.12 -14.02 12.19
N GLN A 202 -17.23 -13.10 11.86
CA GLN A 202 -16.69 -13.00 10.50
C GLN A 202 -15.89 -14.25 10.11
N LEU A 203 -15.05 -14.74 11.03
CA LEU A 203 -14.28 -15.97 10.82
C LEU A 203 -15.19 -17.16 10.51
N GLU A 204 -16.22 -17.41 11.36
CA GLU A 204 -17.17 -18.50 11.18
C GLU A 204 -17.91 -18.41 9.84
N LYS A 205 -18.44 -17.24 9.50
CA LYS A 205 -19.17 -17.03 8.23
C LYS A 205 -18.26 -17.22 7.02
N SER A 206 -17.05 -16.68 7.07
CA SER A 206 -16.09 -16.80 5.96
C SER A 206 -15.56 -18.23 5.79
N TRP A 207 -15.45 -19.00 6.86
CA TRP A 207 -15.07 -20.41 6.81
C TRP A 207 -16.15 -21.29 6.18
N ASN A 208 -17.42 -20.93 6.38
CA ASN A 208 -18.56 -21.69 5.87
C ASN A 208 -19.00 -21.29 4.45
N ALA A 209 -18.41 -20.25 3.86
CA ALA A 209 -18.71 -19.78 2.51
C ALA A 209 -17.89 -20.50 1.46
#